data_d7a080c3ff6bfc5836cee069a783dd2a
#
_entry.id   d7a080c3ff6bfc5836cee069a783dd2a
#
_cell.length_a   1.000
_cell.length_b   1.000
_cell.length_c   1.000
_cell.angle_alpha   90.00
_cell.angle_beta   90.00
_cell.angle_gamma   90.00
#
_symmetry.space_group_name_H-M   'P 1'
#
loop_
_entity.id
_entity.type
_entity.pdbx_description
1 polymer ?
#
loop_
_entity_poly.entity_id
_entity_poly.type
_entity_poly.pdbx_seq_one_letter_code
_entity_poly.pdbx_strand_id
1 'polypeptide(L)'
;MNRRQLLKSAASLPLFAIGAGLPQVASALLTIEHSLAAQVGPAQIADMSTDQAWSYGQNFLSGQPLRLPLGQDVQITATNALSEATSIHWHGLRVPPEMDGSNPMVGGSGAHLIAPGGQRTYAFTPKDPGFYWFHAHNRSWNQVGRGLYGALLVENSQEPELDDHIFLLDDWPTRWGGLQFSQLGNAHDWSHAGHVGQLATVNAKSNETIQFQRGKPLRLRFLNTATARVFTPQITPAPDVQTYAVALDGYDIEPRPISGDWFALGPGQRTDLILDTQNLVDGAQLDLSGGPILRFEEVESGTRSLNIGDALAAISAYQPIELMPARPTQTRDLVMAGGAMGGMRMMGDGQFWAFGAPGQRSGAPLFAGRLGETIQLNLRNDTRFVHTIHWHGQHAVVTQSSRLLEQAPAFRDGVTLAPGETSVVQFRLAEPGQWLLHCHMLGHQASGMSTYFEIV
;
A
#
# COMPACT_ATOMS: atom_id res chain seq x y z
N MET A 1 51.06 59.69 21.38
CA MET A 1 51.07 59.52 22.83
C MET A 1 50.12 58.42 23.26
N ASN A 2 50.62 57.52 24.10
CA ASN A 2 50.22 56.14 24.34
C ASN A 2 48.81 55.89 24.92
N ARG A 3 48.18 54.87 24.34
CA ARG A 3 47.08 54.14 24.92
C ARG A 3 47.56 53.20 26.05
N ARG A 4 47.74 53.71 27.23
CA ARG A 4 47.93 52.87 28.44
C ARG A 4 47.87 53.82 29.66
N GLN A 5 46.69 53.90 30.28
CA GLN A 5 46.46 54.21 31.69
C GLN A 5 45.03 54.71 31.88
N LEU A 6 44.14 53.79 32.18
CA LEU A 6 42.90 53.99 32.92
C LEU A 6 42.27 52.61 33.23
N LEU A 7 42.95 51.97 34.11
CA LEU A 7 42.40 50.80 34.85
C LEU A 7 42.66 51.11 36.30
N LYS A 8 41.62 51.43 37.06
CA LYS A 8 41.45 51.13 38.50
C LYS A 8 40.34 52.00 39.05
N SER A 9 39.19 51.39 39.22
CA SER A 9 38.20 51.64 40.25
C SER A 9 36.83 51.25 39.74
N ALA A 10 36.46 49.98 39.89
CA ALA A 10 35.07 49.56 39.80
C ALA A 10 34.74 48.76 41.04
N ALA A 11 33.92 49.34 41.85
CA ALA A 11 33.34 48.72 43.04
C ALA A 11 32.46 47.50 42.67
N SER A 12 32.61 46.41 43.40
CA SER A 12 31.79 45.18 43.35
C SER A 12 30.37 45.49 43.80
N LEU A 13 29.41 45.32 42.89
CA LEU A 13 27.98 45.10 43.17
C LEU A 13 27.65 43.66 42.88
N PRO A 14 26.89 42.97 43.74
CA PRO A 14 26.48 41.58 43.47
C PRO A 14 25.41 41.55 42.39
N LEU A 15 25.67 40.85 41.30
CA LEU A 15 24.68 40.51 40.29
C LEU A 15 23.75 39.39 40.86
N PHE A 16 22.57 39.77 41.26
CA PHE A 16 21.46 38.79 41.39
C PHE A 16 21.05 38.38 39.98
N ALA A 17 21.43 37.17 39.59
CA ALA A 17 20.91 36.52 38.42
C ALA A 17 19.46 36.09 38.71
N ILE A 18 18.49 36.89 38.32
CA ILE A 18 17.10 36.46 38.18
C ILE A 18 17.06 35.58 36.93
N GLY A 19 17.12 34.29 37.12
CA GLY A 19 16.82 33.32 36.11
C GLY A 19 15.34 33.42 35.74
N ALA A 20 14.99 34.30 34.82
CA ALA A 20 13.73 34.23 34.11
C ALA A 20 13.81 33.03 33.18
N GLY A 21 13.37 31.89 33.68
CA GLY A 21 13.03 30.74 32.85
C GLY A 21 11.97 31.21 31.86
N LEU A 22 12.37 31.39 30.58
CA LEU A 22 11.41 31.50 29.51
C LEU A 22 10.53 30.27 29.60
N PRO A 23 9.21 30.39 29.64
CA PRO A 23 8.36 29.23 29.54
C PRO A 23 8.71 28.59 28.18
N GLN A 24 9.24 27.39 28.21
CA GLN A 24 9.32 26.54 27.05
C GLN A 24 7.87 26.32 26.65
N VAL A 25 7.37 27.09 25.70
CA VAL A 25 6.09 26.86 25.06
C VAL A 25 6.31 25.52 24.34
N ALA A 26 5.93 24.44 25.02
CA ALA A 26 5.72 23.19 24.36
C ALA A 26 4.67 23.51 23.30
N SER A 27 5.09 23.62 22.04
CA SER A 27 4.19 23.60 20.90
C SER A 27 3.44 22.27 21.05
N ALA A 28 2.24 22.32 21.57
CA ALA A 28 1.33 21.20 21.50
C ALA A 28 1.18 20.95 20.00
N LEU A 29 1.83 19.90 19.50
CA LEU A 29 1.62 19.42 18.14
C LEU A 29 0.13 19.16 18.04
N LEU A 30 -0.56 19.92 17.18
CA LEU A 30 -1.99 19.76 16.97
C LEU A 30 -2.20 18.36 16.42
N THR A 31 -2.90 17.51 17.14
CA THR A 31 -3.33 16.21 16.64
C THR A 31 -4.33 16.43 15.51
N ILE A 32 -4.10 15.77 14.38
CA ILE A 32 -4.99 15.87 13.22
C ILE A 32 -6.05 14.80 13.34
N GLU A 33 -7.31 15.23 13.30
CA GLU A 33 -8.47 14.36 13.45
C GLU A 33 -9.13 14.05 12.09
N HIS A 34 -9.43 12.76 11.86
CA HIS A 34 -10.20 12.29 10.73
C HIS A 34 -11.34 11.37 11.20
N SER A 35 -12.37 11.26 10.38
CA SER A 35 -13.48 10.35 10.60
C SER A 35 -13.74 9.49 9.36
N LEU A 36 -13.88 8.19 9.57
CA LEU A 36 -14.24 7.22 8.55
C LEU A 36 -15.51 6.48 8.98
N ALA A 37 -16.47 6.30 8.07
CA ALA A 37 -17.69 5.58 8.37
C ALA A 37 -17.84 4.38 7.45
N ALA A 38 -17.62 3.16 7.96
CA ALA A 38 -17.91 1.94 7.21
C ALA A 38 -19.43 1.81 7.04
N GLN A 39 -19.92 1.94 5.80
CA GLN A 39 -21.35 1.97 5.50
C GLN A 39 -21.67 1.32 4.16
N VAL A 40 -22.91 0.86 4.02
CA VAL A 40 -23.52 0.47 2.74
C VAL A 40 -24.17 1.70 2.13
N GLY A 41 -24.02 1.89 0.84
CA GLY A 41 -24.66 3.04 0.18
C GLY A 41 -24.61 2.99 -1.34
N PRO A 42 -25.22 3.99 -1.98
CA PRO A 42 -25.24 4.10 -3.42
C PRO A 42 -23.83 4.36 -3.96
N ALA A 43 -23.52 3.71 -5.07
CA ALA A 43 -22.31 3.96 -5.83
C ALA A 43 -22.59 3.81 -7.33
N GLN A 44 -21.81 4.54 -8.13
CA GLN A 44 -21.74 4.38 -9.57
C GLN A 44 -20.44 3.67 -9.91
N ILE A 45 -20.53 2.44 -10.44
CA ILE A 45 -19.41 1.63 -10.86
C ILE A 45 -19.49 1.48 -12.37
N ALA A 46 -18.62 2.17 -13.11
CA ALA A 46 -18.76 2.35 -14.55
C ALA A 46 -20.17 2.85 -14.90
N ASP A 47 -20.90 2.12 -15.76
CA ASP A 47 -22.27 2.45 -16.15
C ASP A 47 -23.35 1.81 -15.25
N MET A 48 -22.95 1.16 -14.16
CA MET A 48 -23.84 0.42 -13.26
C MET A 48 -24.03 1.16 -11.94
N SER A 49 -25.29 1.47 -11.59
CA SER A 49 -25.66 1.98 -10.27
C SER A 49 -25.93 0.80 -9.31
N THR A 50 -25.59 0.98 -8.05
CA THR A 50 -25.87 0.00 -6.99
C THR A 50 -26.09 0.69 -5.66
N ASP A 51 -26.95 0.11 -4.82
CA ASP A 51 -27.15 0.51 -3.41
C ASP A 51 -26.41 -0.44 -2.45
N GLN A 52 -25.60 -1.37 -2.97
CA GLN A 52 -24.96 -2.43 -2.21
C GLN A 52 -23.43 -2.28 -2.11
N ALA A 53 -22.86 -1.20 -2.63
CA ALA A 53 -21.45 -0.91 -2.43
C ALA A 53 -21.18 -0.54 -0.98
N TRP A 54 -19.97 -0.83 -0.52
CA TRP A 54 -19.51 -0.45 0.81
C TRP A 54 -18.40 0.59 0.69
N SER A 55 -18.37 1.54 1.61
CA SER A 55 -17.33 2.58 1.60
C SER A 55 -17.05 3.06 3.02
N TYR A 56 -15.87 3.67 3.22
CA TYR A 56 -15.53 4.41 4.44
C TYR A 56 -15.96 5.88 4.42
N GLY A 57 -16.80 6.27 3.49
CA GLY A 57 -17.27 7.63 3.25
C GLY A 57 -17.23 7.97 1.78
N GLN A 58 -17.63 9.19 1.46
CA GLN A 58 -17.74 9.61 0.07
C GLN A 58 -16.38 9.72 -0.61
N ASN A 59 -16.35 9.40 -1.91
CA ASN A 59 -15.25 9.63 -2.86
C ASN A 59 -13.99 8.73 -2.73
N PHE A 60 -13.89 7.80 -1.79
CA PHE A 60 -12.71 6.92 -1.77
C PHE A 60 -12.61 6.03 -3.02
N LEU A 61 -13.75 5.54 -3.54
CA LEU A 61 -13.77 4.75 -4.79
C LEU A 61 -13.35 5.57 -6.03
N SER A 62 -13.42 6.89 -5.97
CA SER A 62 -13.01 7.79 -7.05
C SER A 62 -11.54 8.20 -7.01
N GLY A 63 -10.72 7.55 -6.16
CA GLY A 63 -9.28 7.83 -6.08
C GLY A 63 -8.90 9.03 -5.22
N GLN A 64 -9.83 9.66 -4.50
CA GLN A 64 -9.46 10.71 -3.54
C GLN A 64 -8.77 10.09 -2.32
N PRO A 65 -7.52 10.47 -2.01
CA PRO A 65 -6.80 9.89 -0.90
C PRO A 65 -7.19 10.53 0.44
N LEU A 66 -7.10 9.75 1.51
CA LEU A 66 -6.91 10.29 2.84
C LEU A 66 -5.47 10.85 2.91
N ARG A 67 -5.32 12.12 3.27
CA ARG A 67 -4.03 12.80 3.34
C ARG A 67 -3.59 12.94 4.79
N LEU A 68 -2.42 12.44 5.10
CA LEU A 68 -1.81 12.51 6.43
C LEU A 68 -0.45 13.21 6.35
N PRO A 69 -0.16 14.15 7.24
CA PRO A 69 1.15 14.79 7.26
C PRO A 69 2.21 13.88 7.87
N LEU A 70 3.38 13.82 7.25
CA LEU A 70 4.53 13.09 7.78
C LEU A 70 4.94 13.60 9.16
N GLY A 71 5.13 12.68 10.10
CA GLY A 71 5.68 12.98 11.44
C GLY A 71 4.74 13.75 12.39
N GLN A 72 3.47 13.90 12.06
CA GLN A 72 2.47 14.51 12.94
C GLN A 72 1.53 13.43 13.50
N ASP A 73 1.10 13.63 14.74
CA ASP A 73 0.16 12.72 15.38
C ASP A 73 -1.22 12.84 14.73
N VAL A 74 -1.79 11.70 14.38
CA VAL A 74 -3.13 11.60 13.81
C VAL A 74 -4.03 10.74 14.68
N GLN A 75 -5.31 11.11 14.73
CA GLN A 75 -6.39 10.31 15.30
C GLN A 75 -7.49 10.11 14.26
N ILE A 76 -7.77 8.85 13.95
CA ILE A 76 -8.77 8.48 12.96
C ILE A 76 -9.87 7.69 13.65
N THR A 77 -11.05 8.29 13.80
CA THR A 77 -12.20 7.62 14.39
C THR A 77 -12.99 6.91 13.30
N ALA A 78 -13.00 5.57 13.36
CA ALA A 78 -13.78 4.73 12.47
C ALA A 78 -15.07 4.28 13.14
N THR A 79 -16.21 4.51 12.47
CA THR A 79 -17.53 4.01 12.90
C THR A 79 -17.99 2.91 11.97
N ASN A 80 -18.77 1.96 12.49
CA ASN A 80 -19.28 0.82 11.74
C ASN A 80 -20.82 0.85 11.67
N ALA A 81 -21.36 1.25 10.53
CA ALA A 81 -22.78 1.21 10.22
C ALA A 81 -23.18 -0.05 9.41
N LEU A 82 -22.26 -1.02 9.25
CA LEU A 82 -22.54 -2.30 8.60
C LEU A 82 -23.29 -3.24 9.55
N SER A 83 -23.92 -4.27 8.99
CA SER A 83 -24.56 -5.35 9.77
C SER A 83 -23.59 -6.41 10.27
N GLU A 84 -22.31 -6.35 9.90
CA GLU A 84 -21.25 -7.25 10.35
C GLU A 84 -20.07 -6.46 10.94
N ALA A 85 -19.23 -7.12 11.73
CA ALA A 85 -18.03 -6.51 12.26
C ALA A 85 -17.03 -6.17 11.14
N THR A 86 -16.29 -5.09 11.32
CA THR A 86 -15.22 -4.66 10.41
C THR A 86 -13.96 -4.27 11.16
N SER A 87 -12.90 -3.95 10.45
CA SER A 87 -11.68 -3.33 10.98
C SER A 87 -11.02 -2.53 9.87
N ILE A 88 -10.06 -1.68 10.20
CA ILE A 88 -9.24 -0.98 9.21
C ILE A 88 -7.80 -1.40 9.39
N HIS A 89 -7.22 -1.98 8.36
CA HIS A 89 -5.79 -2.18 8.22
C HIS A 89 -5.17 -1.01 7.42
N TRP A 90 -4.07 -0.49 7.92
CA TRP A 90 -3.31 0.61 7.32
C TRP A 90 -2.16 0.01 6.50
N HIS A 91 -2.51 -0.48 5.31
CA HIS A 91 -1.62 -1.27 4.46
C HIS A 91 -0.38 -0.47 4.03
N GLY A 92 0.77 -0.98 4.42
CA GLY A 92 2.08 -0.39 4.13
C GLY A 92 2.55 0.63 5.17
N LEU A 93 1.72 1.06 6.11
CA LEU A 93 2.17 1.96 7.18
C LEU A 93 2.80 1.18 8.34
N ARG A 94 3.89 1.70 8.89
CA ARG A 94 4.45 1.25 10.15
C ARG A 94 3.70 1.90 11.31
N VAL A 95 2.73 1.20 11.84
CA VAL A 95 1.90 1.66 12.96
C VAL A 95 2.15 0.79 14.20
N PRO A 96 1.80 1.23 15.42
CA PRO A 96 1.79 0.34 16.57
C PRO A 96 0.92 -0.90 16.33
N PRO A 97 1.30 -2.10 16.81
CA PRO A 97 0.58 -3.36 16.51
C PRO A 97 -0.91 -3.32 16.86
N GLU A 98 -1.27 -2.64 17.94
CA GLU A 98 -2.67 -2.45 18.35
C GLU A 98 -3.47 -1.57 17.39
N MET A 99 -2.79 -0.79 16.52
CA MET A 99 -3.41 0.06 15.50
C MET A 99 -3.44 -0.58 14.12
N ASP A 100 -2.82 -1.74 13.93
CA ASP A 100 -2.74 -2.44 12.64
C ASP A 100 -4.12 -2.87 12.08
N GLY A 101 -5.11 -3.07 12.95
CA GLY A 101 -6.47 -3.45 12.54
C GLY A 101 -6.61 -4.90 12.09
N SER A 102 -5.57 -5.71 12.21
CA SER A 102 -5.60 -7.15 11.97
C SER A 102 -5.39 -7.95 13.26
N ASN A 103 -5.70 -9.25 13.19
CA ASN A 103 -5.35 -10.19 14.25
C ASN A 103 -4.45 -11.27 13.66
N PRO A 104 -3.15 -11.30 13.97
CA PRO A 104 -2.24 -12.30 13.43
C PRO A 104 -2.51 -13.70 13.99
N MET A 105 -3.10 -13.82 15.17
CA MET A 105 -3.39 -15.13 15.78
C MET A 105 -4.73 -15.68 15.32
N VAL A 106 -4.74 -16.91 14.81
CA VAL A 106 -5.97 -17.66 14.55
C VAL A 106 -6.72 -17.87 15.87
N GLY A 107 -7.93 -17.34 15.98
CA GLY A 107 -8.74 -17.42 17.19
C GLY A 107 -8.44 -16.36 18.25
N GLY A 108 -7.71 -15.30 17.90
CA GLY A 108 -7.48 -14.15 18.78
C GLY A 108 -8.77 -13.48 19.27
N SER A 109 -8.64 -12.58 20.25
CA SER A 109 -9.75 -12.00 21.00
C SER A 109 -10.77 -11.19 20.18
N GLY A 110 -10.52 -10.91 18.88
CA GLY A 110 -11.34 -10.02 18.08
C GLY A 110 -11.30 -8.54 18.52
N ALA A 111 -10.40 -8.19 19.45
CA ALA A 111 -10.30 -6.83 20.01
C ALA A 111 -9.98 -5.74 18.95
N HIS A 112 -9.47 -6.14 17.79
CA HIS A 112 -9.25 -5.25 16.64
C HIS A 112 -10.54 -4.94 15.87
N LEU A 113 -11.62 -5.70 16.09
CA LEU A 113 -12.88 -5.56 15.36
C LEU A 113 -13.74 -4.42 15.90
N ILE A 114 -14.41 -3.74 15.01
CA ILE A 114 -15.46 -2.76 15.29
C ILE A 114 -16.80 -3.45 15.08
N ALA A 115 -17.54 -3.72 16.16
CA ALA A 115 -18.86 -4.34 16.10
C ALA A 115 -19.87 -3.45 15.33
N PRO A 116 -20.97 -4.00 14.80
CA PRO A 116 -22.06 -3.20 14.25
C PRO A 116 -22.53 -2.11 15.22
N GLY A 117 -22.63 -0.87 14.75
CA GLY A 117 -22.95 0.31 15.57
C GLY A 117 -21.80 0.80 16.47
N GLY A 118 -20.66 0.12 16.47
CA GLY A 118 -19.50 0.48 17.29
C GLY A 118 -18.57 1.49 16.59
N GLN A 119 -17.56 1.90 17.35
CA GLN A 119 -16.47 2.75 16.86
C GLN A 119 -15.12 2.33 17.43
N ARG A 120 -14.05 2.73 16.76
CA ARG A 120 -12.65 2.59 17.19
C ARG A 120 -11.85 3.82 16.76
N THR A 121 -10.99 4.30 17.64
CA THR A 121 -10.02 5.34 17.30
C THR A 121 -8.64 4.69 17.05
N TYR A 122 -8.07 4.99 15.91
CA TYR A 122 -6.69 4.65 15.52
C TYR A 122 -5.85 5.89 15.75
N ALA A 123 -4.79 5.77 16.55
CA ALA A 123 -3.90 6.88 16.89
C ALA A 123 -2.45 6.48 16.60
N PHE A 124 -1.80 7.18 15.70
CA PHE A 124 -0.41 6.91 15.31
C PHE A 124 0.23 8.14 14.67
N THR A 125 1.56 8.08 14.51
CA THR A 125 2.34 9.09 13.78
C THR A 125 2.89 8.45 12.52
N PRO A 126 2.49 8.89 11.30
CA PRO A 126 3.06 8.39 10.05
C PRO A 126 4.58 8.63 10.02
N LYS A 127 5.36 7.56 9.82
CA LYS A 127 6.83 7.59 9.89
C LYS A 127 7.51 7.74 8.53
N ASP A 128 6.84 7.29 7.48
CA ASP A 128 7.38 7.23 6.13
C ASP A 128 6.45 7.98 5.17
N PRO A 129 6.98 8.88 4.31
CA PRO A 129 6.19 9.51 3.26
C PRO A 129 5.88 8.51 2.17
N GLY A 130 4.82 8.72 1.39
CA GLY A 130 4.55 7.88 0.24
C GLY A 130 3.07 7.58 0.01
N PHE A 131 2.84 6.70 -0.97
CA PHE A 131 1.51 6.28 -1.39
C PHE A 131 1.15 4.91 -0.81
N TYR A 132 0.10 4.90 0.01
CA TYR A 132 -0.40 3.78 0.78
C TYR A 132 -1.90 3.61 0.55
N TRP A 133 -2.53 2.72 1.29
CA TRP A 133 -3.97 2.57 1.31
C TRP A 133 -4.46 2.00 2.64
N PHE A 134 -5.76 1.99 2.84
CA PHE A 134 -6.41 1.35 3.98
C PHE A 134 -7.60 0.55 3.51
N HIS A 135 -7.85 -0.57 4.16
CA HIS A 135 -8.94 -1.46 3.78
C HIS A 135 -9.44 -2.31 4.95
N ALA A 136 -10.63 -2.89 4.77
CA ALA A 136 -11.19 -3.81 5.74
C ALA A 136 -10.36 -5.10 5.85
N HIS A 137 -10.11 -5.52 7.09
CA HIS A 137 -9.35 -6.75 7.36
C HIS A 137 -10.15 -7.84 8.09
N ASN A 138 -11.48 -7.71 8.12
CA ASN A 138 -12.40 -8.76 8.55
C ASN A 138 -13.20 -9.25 7.33
N ARG A 139 -13.15 -10.55 7.02
CA ARG A 139 -13.76 -11.11 5.81
C ARG A 139 -13.40 -10.29 4.57
N SER A 140 -12.11 -9.98 4.43
CA SER A 140 -11.58 -9.03 3.43
C SER A 140 -12.05 -9.35 2.02
N TRP A 141 -12.14 -10.63 1.64
CA TRP A 141 -12.68 -11.09 0.36
C TRP A 141 -14.09 -10.54 0.05
N ASN A 142 -14.93 -10.29 1.08
CA ASN A 142 -16.27 -9.73 0.94
C ASN A 142 -16.24 -8.21 1.09
N GLN A 143 -15.59 -7.69 2.12
CA GLN A 143 -15.64 -6.27 2.48
C GLN A 143 -14.86 -5.42 1.46
N VAL A 144 -13.65 -5.82 1.09
CA VAL A 144 -12.88 -5.15 0.03
C VAL A 144 -13.56 -5.34 -1.33
N GLY A 145 -14.00 -6.55 -1.66
CA GLY A 145 -14.71 -6.81 -2.93
C GLY A 145 -16.03 -6.05 -3.11
N ARG A 146 -16.51 -5.37 -2.06
CA ARG A 146 -17.65 -4.43 -2.12
C ARG A 146 -17.24 -2.98 -2.15
N GLY A 147 -15.93 -2.67 -2.03
CA GLY A 147 -15.42 -1.29 -2.09
C GLY A 147 -14.98 -0.71 -0.73
N LEU A 148 -14.85 -1.52 0.34
CA LEU A 148 -14.48 -1.01 1.67
C LEU A 148 -12.96 -0.82 1.78
N TYR A 149 -12.47 0.18 1.07
CA TYR A 149 -11.06 0.59 1.01
C TYR A 149 -10.94 2.08 0.66
N GLY A 150 -9.73 2.62 0.74
CA GLY A 150 -9.40 3.96 0.27
C GLY A 150 -7.90 4.16 0.10
N ALA A 151 -7.51 5.02 -0.82
CA ALA A 151 -6.15 5.49 -0.98
C ALA A 151 -5.71 6.33 0.23
N LEU A 152 -4.42 6.29 0.56
CA LEU A 152 -3.81 7.08 1.61
C LEU A 152 -2.49 7.66 1.12
N LEU A 153 -2.29 8.95 1.33
CA LEU A 153 -1.06 9.64 1.01
C LEU A 153 -0.46 10.24 2.27
N VAL A 154 0.77 9.83 2.61
CA VAL A 154 1.57 10.49 3.64
C VAL A 154 2.42 11.55 2.96
N GLU A 155 2.08 12.81 3.22
CA GLU A 155 2.66 13.96 2.51
C GLU A 155 3.96 14.43 3.15
N ASN A 156 4.98 14.58 2.32
CA ASN A 156 6.21 15.23 2.67
C ASN A 156 6.25 16.61 1.99
N SER A 157 6.33 17.67 2.78
CA SER A 157 6.40 19.06 2.28
C SER A 157 7.64 19.37 1.41
N GLN A 158 8.57 18.43 1.33
CA GLN A 158 9.79 18.55 0.51
C GLN A 158 9.61 17.95 -0.89
N GLU A 159 8.51 17.24 -1.15
CA GLU A 159 8.26 16.68 -2.50
C GLU A 159 7.99 17.80 -3.54
N PRO A 160 8.45 17.62 -4.79
CA PRO A 160 8.16 18.55 -5.86
C PRO A 160 6.66 18.58 -6.17
N GLU A 161 6.15 19.77 -6.48
CA GLU A 161 4.79 19.92 -6.98
C GLU A 161 4.71 19.42 -8.43
N LEU A 162 4.27 18.19 -8.59
CA LEU A 162 3.99 17.55 -9.89
C LEU A 162 2.49 17.51 -10.14
N ASP A 163 2.11 17.32 -11.39
CA ASP A 163 0.74 17.00 -11.76
C ASP A 163 0.49 15.53 -11.39
N ASP A 164 -0.14 15.32 -10.23
CA ASP A 164 -0.20 14.04 -9.54
C ASP A 164 -1.59 13.42 -9.66
N HIS A 165 -1.69 12.23 -10.23
CA HIS A 165 -2.93 11.50 -10.46
C HIS A 165 -2.90 10.14 -9.78
N ILE A 166 -3.97 9.81 -9.04
CA ILE A 166 -4.13 8.55 -8.31
C ILE A 166 -5.15 7.67 -9.02
N PHE A 167 -4.77 6.41 -9.27
CA PHE A 167 -5.57 5.42 -9.96
C PHE A 167 -5.75 4.16 -9.09
N LEU A 168 -6.98 3.94 -8.64
CA LEU A 168 -7.40 2.71 -7.99
C LEU A 168 -7.85 1.73 -9.07
N LEU A 169 -7.11 0.66 -9.23
CA LEU A 169 -7.43 -0.42 -10.16
C LEU A 169 -8.22 -1.50 -9.41
N ASP A 170 -9.44 -1.73 -9.83
CA ASP A 170 -10.31 -2.72 -9.19
C ASP A 170 -11.06 -3.56 -10.22
N ASP A 171 -11.69 -4.64 -9.78
CA ASP A 171 -12.62 -5.41 -10.58
C ASP A 171 -13.85 -5.84 -9.79
N TRP A 172 -14.99 -5.88 -10.47
CA TRP A 172 -16.29 -6.04 -9.85
C TRP A 172 -17.01 -7.28 -10.37
N PRO A 173 -17.68 -8.04 -9.47
CA PRO A 173 -18.51 -9.16 -9.87
C PRO A 173 -19.73 -8.68 -10.62
N THR A 174 -19.89 -9.10 -11.88
CA THR A 174 -21.08 -8.76 -12.69
C THR A 174 -21.75 -10.01 -13.23
N ARG A 175 -23.07 -9.95 -13.38
CA ARG A 175 -23.87 -10.97 -14.03
C ARG A 175 -25.17 -10.36 -14.54
N TRP A 176 -25.60 -10.76 -15.73
CA TRP A 176 -26.85 -10.29 -16.35
C TRP A 176 -26.96 -8.75 -16.45
N GLY A 177 -25.84 -8.08 -16.68
CA GLY A 177 -25.79 -6.61 -16.84
C GLY A 177 -25.86 -5.82 -15.54
N GLY A 178 -25.66 -6.43 -14.37
CA GLY A 178 -25.63 -5.75 -13.07
C GLY A 178 -24.55 -6.30 -12.14
N LEU A 179 -24.23 -5.56 -11.09
CA LEU A 179 -23.30 -5.97 -10.04
C LEU A 179 -23.89 -7.11 -9.20
N GLN A 180 -23.10 -8.13 -8.88
CA GLN A 180 -23.55 -9.36 -8.21
C GLN A 180 -22.61 -9.75 -7.06
N PHE A 181 -22.64 -9.01 -5.96
CA PHE A 181 -21.79 -9.25 -4.80
C PHE A 181 -22.03 -10.62 -4.11
N SER A 182 -23.14 -11.30 -4.41
CA SER A 182 -23.38 -12.68 -3.94
C SER A 182 -22.44 -13.72 -4.57
N GLN A 183 -21.68 -13.36 -5.60
CA GLN A 183 -20.66 -14.22 -6.20
C GLN A 183 -19.37 -14.26 -5.36
N LEU A 184 -19.14 -13.26 -4.52
CA LEU A 184 -17.98 -13.22 -3.63
C LEU A 184 -18.03 -14.40 -2.64
N GLY A 185 -16.88 -15.02 -2.37
CA GLY A 185 -16.76 -16.05 -1.35
C GLY A 185 -17.13 -17.47 -1.77
N ASN A 186 -17.25 -17.75 -3.07
CA ASN A 186 -17.51 -19.11 -3.54
C ASN A 186 -16.24 -19.99 -3.47
N ALA A 187 -16.40 -21.28 -3.20
CA ALA A 187 -15.32 -22.23 -3.01
C ALA A 187 -14.48 -22.48 -4.28
N HIS A 188 -15.07 -22.32 -5.47
CA HIS A 188 -14.33 -22.43 -6.72
C HIS A 188 -13.28 -21.34 -6.83
N ASP A 189 -13.66 -20.09 -6.66
CA ASP A 189 -12.72 -18.95 -6.73
C ASP A 189 -11.63 -19.09 -5.66
N TRP A 190 -12.02 -19.47 -4.44
CA TRP A 190 -11.08 -19.66 -3.34
C TRP A 190 -10.04 -20.74 -3.59
N SER A 191 -10.40 -21.81 -4.30
CA SER A 191 -9.49 -22.92 -4.60
C SER A 191 -8.69 -22.74 -5.90
N HIS A 192 -8.96 -21.70 -6.70
CA HIS A 192 -8.31 -21.43 -7.99
C HIS A 192 -7.56 -20.07 -7.96
N ALA A 193 -7.87 -19.17 -8.86
CA ALA A 193 -7.15 -17.89 -9.01
C ALA A 193 -7.62 -16.78 -8.05
N GLY A 194 -8.55 -17.06 -7.16
CA GLY A 194 -9.30 -16.05 -6.42
C GLY A 194 -10.49 -15.53 -7.22
N HIS A 195 -11.24 -14.60 -6.64
CA HIS A 195 -12.35 -13.97 -7.35
C HIS A 195 -11.81 -12.89 -8.30
N VAL A 196 -11.91 -13.15 -9.61
CA VAL A 196 -11.60 -12.17 -10.66
C VAL A 196 -12.91 -11.67 -11.22
N GLY A 197 -13.24 -10.39 -10.96
CA GLY A 197 -14.46 -9.75 -11.43
C GLY A 197 -14.49 -9.59 -12.96
N GLN A 198 -15.67 -9.54 -13.54
CA GLN A 198 -15.83 -9.43 -14.99
C GLN A 198 -15.72 -7.99 -15.49
N LEU A 199 -15.91 -6.99 -14.60
CA LEU A 199 -15.81 -5.57 -14.91
C LEU A 199 -14.59 -4.99 -14.20
N ALA A 200 -13.51 -4.73 -14.94
CA ALA A 200 -12.38 -3.99 -14.41
C ALA A 200 -12.63 -2.47 -14.54
N THR A 201 -12.18 -1.71 -13.53
CA THR A 201 -12.37 -0.26 -13.45
C THR A 201 -11.11 0.46 -13.00
N VAL A 202 -11.03 1.74 -13.32
CA VAL A 202 -10.11 2.71 -12.74
C VAL A 202 -10.92 3.79 -12.03
N ASN A 203 -10.67 4.02 -10.73
CA ASN A 203 -11.43 4.98 -9.94
C ASN A 203 -12.96 4.77 -10.06
N ALA A 204 -13.39 3.50 -10.05
CA ALA A 204 -14.78 3.06 -10.28
C ALA A 204 -15.36 3.42 -11.67
N LYS A 205 -14.54 3.80 -12.65
CA LYS A 205 -14.95 4.13 -14.03
C LYS A 205 -14.42 3.10 -15.02
N SER A 206 -15.09 2.89 -16.15
CA SER A 206 -14.57 2.10 -17.26
C SER A 206 -13.40 2.79 -17.98
N ASN A 207 -13.42 4.11 -18.02
CA ASN A 207 -12.38 4.93 -18.63
C ASN A 207 -12.21 6.22 -17.83
N GLU A 208 -11.02 6.76 -17.83
CA GLU A 208 -10.75 8.07 -17.24
C GLU A 208 -9.88 8.90 -18.20
N THR A 209 -10.14 10.21 -18.22
CA THR A 209 -9.39 11.16 -19.05
C THR A 209 -8.45 11.95 -18.17
N ILE A 210 -7.18 12.00 -18.58
CA ILE A 210 -6.13 12.79 -17.96
C ILE A 210 -5.81 13.93 -18.90
N GLN A 211 -5.99 15.15 -18.43
CA GLN A 211 -5.52 16.33 -19.16
C GLN A 211 -4.03 16.50 -18.92
N PHE A 212 -3.28 16.79 -19.97
CA PHE A 212 -1.85 17.03 -19.87
C PHE A 212 -1.40 18.26 -20.66
N GLN A 213 -0.32 18.87 -20.22
CA GLN A 213 0.38 19.91 -20.93
C GLN A 213 1.69 19.35 -21.48
N ARG A 214 1.95 19.54 -22.78
CA ARG A 214 3.17 19.05 -23.41
C ARG A 214 4.42 19.58 -22.71
N GLY A 215 5.34 18.67 -22.38
CA GLY A 215 6.60 18.98 -21.70
C GLY A 215 6.47 19.17 -20.18
N LYS A 216 5.27 19.03 -19.60
CA LYS A 216 5.05 18.99 -18.16
C LYS A 216 4.89 17.53 -17.70
N PRO A 217 5.86 16.94 -16.99
CA PRO A 217 5.76 15.55 -16.54
C PRO A 217 4.52 15.30 -15.69
N LEU A 218 3.93 14.11 -15.83
CA LEU A 218 2.83 13.62 -14.99
C LEU A 218 3.36 12.60 -14.00
N ARG A 219 2.90 12.67 -12.75
CA ARG A 219 3.04 11.58 -11.78
C ARG A 219 1.76 10.75 -11.78
N LEU A 220 1.89 9.47 -12.08
CA LEU A 220 0.79 8.52 -12.12
C LEU A 220 0.99 7.50 -10.99
N ARG A 221 0.10 7.49 -10.00
CA ARG A 221 0.15 6.58 -8.85
C ARG A 221 -0.88 5.48 -9.01
N PHE A 222 -0.44 4.26 -9.17
CA PHE A 222 -1.30 3.10 -9.32
C PHE A 222 -1.37 2.31 -8.02
N LEU A 223 -2.57 1.94 -7.62
CA LEU A 223 -2.88 1.03 -6.53
C LEU A 223 -3.82 -0.06 -7.03
N ASN A 224 -3.46 -1.32 -6.85
CA ASN A 224 -4.36 -2.43 -7.14
C ASN A 224 -5.19 -2.78 -5.90
N THR A 225 -6.49 -2.45 -5.92
CA THR A 225 -7.45 -2.73 -4.84
C THR A 225 -8.28 -3.99 -5.09
N ALA A 226 -8.10 -4.66 -6.23
CA ALA A 226 -8.83 -5.89 -6.57
C ALA A 226 -8.53 -7.03 -5.59
N THR A 227 -9.51 -7.92 -5.40
CA THR A 227 -9.37 -9.04 -4.47
C THR A 227 -8.47 -10.16 -4.97
N ALA A 228 -8.22 -10.23 -6.29
CA ALA A 228 -7.37 -11.27 -6.90
C ALA A 228 -6.74 -10.89 -8.24
N ARG A 229 -7.32 -9.94 -9.00
CA ARG A 229 -6.81 -9.59 -10.33
C ARG A 229 -5.41 -8.98 -10.26
N VAL A 230 -4.51 -9.45 -11.12
CA VAL A 230 -3.22 -8.80 -11.39
C VAL A 230 -3.38 -7.91 -12.62
N PHE A 231 -3.01 -6.64 -12.52
CA PHE A 231 -3.01 -5.71 -13.66
C PHE A 231 -1.61 -5.60 -14.27
N THR A 232 -1.55 -5.45 -15.59
CA THR A 232 -0.31 -5.24 -16.35
C THR A 232 -0.48 -4.03 -17.27
N PRO A 233 -0.25 -2.80 -16.78
CA PRO A 233 -0.45 -1.58 -17.56
C PRO A 233 0.45 -1.52 -18.80
N GLN A 234 -0.10 -1.02 -19.92
CA GLN A 234 0.61 -0.83 -21.19
C GLN A 234 0.19 0.46 -21.89
N ILE A 235 1.11 1.33 -22.28
CA ILE A 235 0.78 2.51 -23.10
C ILE A 235 0.72 2.14 -24.59
N THR A 236 -0.37 2.53 -25.25
CA THR A 236 -0.61 2.29 -26.68
C THR A 236 -1.21 3.54 -27.38
N PRO A 237 -0.76 3.99 -28.52
CA PRO A 237 0.57 3.79 -29.10
C PRO A 237 1.51 4.89 -28.62
N ALA A 238 2.63 4.57 -28.03
CA ALA A 238 3.63 5.59 -27.74
C ALA A 238 5.05 4.99 -27.62
N PRO A 239 5.67 4.58 -28.74
CA PRO A 239 7.00 4.00 -28.72
C PRO A 239 8.08 4.94 -28.18
N ASP A 240 7.84 6.27 -28.21
CA ASP A 240 8.81 7.30 -27.83
C ASP A 240 8.47 8.03 -26.52
N VAL A 241 7.41 7.62 -25.81
CA VAL A 241 7.07 8.21 -24.51
C VAL A 241 7.93 7.59 -23.42
N GLN A 242 8.81 8.39 -22.85
CA GLN A 242 9.64 7.96 -21.74
C GLN A 242 8.81 7.89 -20.46
N THR A 243 8.90 6.76 -19.78
CA THR A 243 8.22 6.52 -18.52
C THR A 243 9.20 5.91 -17.52
N TYR A 244 9.14 6.38 -16.29
CA TYR A 244 10.04 5.96 -15.23
C TYR A 244 9.24 5.48 -14.02
N ALA A 245 9.54 4.30 -13.49
CA ALA A 245 9.11 3.92 -12.16
C ALA A 245 9.96 4.68 -11.15
N VAL A 246 9.32 5.33 -10.19
CA VAL A 246 9.97 6.20 -9.20
C VAL A 246 9.66 5.81 -7.76
N ALA A 247 8.59 5.05 -7.52
CA ALA A 247 8.30 4.50 -6.19
C ALA A 247 7.63 3.12 -6.31
N LEU A 248 7.89 2.26 -5.34
CA LEU A 248 7.28 0.95 -5.17
C LEU A 248 6.77 0.80 -3.72
N ASP A 249 5.50 0.45 -3.55
CA ASP A 249 4.85 0.25 -2.25
C ASP A 249 5.10 1.39 -1.24
N GLY A 250 5.06 2.64 -1.75
CA GLY A 250 5.24 3.86 -0.96
C GLY A 250 6.68 4.35 -0.80
N TYR A 251 7.69 3.56 -1.20
CA TYR A 251 9.09 3.97 -1.12
C TYR A 251 9.65 4.39 -2.46
N ASP A 252 10.31 5.54 -2.48
CA ASP A 252 11.03 6.03 -3.65
C ASP A 252 12.16 5.07 -4.03
N ILE A 253 12.39 4.95 -5.34
CA ILE A 253 13.50 4.20 -5.92
C ILE A 253 14.29 5.10 -6.88
N GLU A 254 15.53 4.74 -7.15
CA GLU A 254 16.24 5.32 -8.30
C GLU A 254 15.35 5.21 -9.54
N PRO A 255 15.09 6.30 -10.28
CA PRO A 255 14.22 6.29 -11.44
C PRO A 255 14.63 5.23 -12.45
N ARG A 256 13.73 4.29 -12.75
CA ARG A 256 13.98 3.19 -13.68
C ARG A 256 13.13 3.37 -14.92
N PRO A 257 13.75 3.49 -16.11
CA PRO A 257 13.00 3.55 -17.34
C PRO A 257 12.22 2.25 -17.54
N ILE A 258 10.98 2.40 -17.97
CA ILE A 258 10.07 1.30 -18.27
C ILE A 258 9.80 1.31 -19.78
N SER A 259 9.88 0.14 -20.41
CA SER A 259 9.57 -0.04 -21.83
C SER A 259 8.85 -1.38 -22.05
N GLY A 260 7.89 -1.41 -22.95
CA GLY A 260 7.16 -2.62 -23.31
C GLY A 260 6.11 -3.03 -22.28
N ASP A 261 5.99 -4.31 -21.96
CA ASP A 261 5.12 -4.87 -20.92
C ASP A 261 5.69 -4.52 -19.55
N TRP A 262 5.23 -3.45 -18.98
CA TRP A 262 5.92 -2.71 -17.96
C TRP A 262 6.10 -3.45 -16.64
N PHE A 263 5.02 -3.89 -16.02
CA PHE A 263 5.09 -4.55 -14.74
C PHE A 263 3.76 -5.22 -14.41
N ALA A 264 3.80 -6.24 -13.59
CA ALA A 264 2.61 -6.81 -12.99
C ALA A 264 2.36 -6.15 -11.64
N LEU A 265 1.17 -5.59 -11.47
CA LEU A 265 0.71 -5.00 -10.23
C LEU A 265 -0.27 -5.96 -9.56
N GLY A 266 0.20 -6.72 -8.57
CA GLY A 266 -0.63 -7.65 -7.81
C GLY A 266 -1.53 -6.93 -6.81
N PRO A 267 -2.57 -7.58 -6.27
CA PRO A 267 -3.44 -7.01 -5.26
C PRO A 267 -2.65 -6.44 -4.07
N GLY A 268 -2.97 -5.22 -3.65
CA GLY A 268 -2.31 -4.50 -2.58
C GLY A 268 -1.05 -3.74 -2.96
N GLN A 269 -0.45 -4.00 -4.12
CA GLN A 269 0.76 -3.33 -4.56
C GLN A 269 0.49 -1.92 -5.10
N ARG A 270 1.50 -1.04 -4.96
CA ARG A 270 1.49 0.34 -5.47
C ARG A 270 2.75 0.58 -6.29
N THR A 271 2.60 1.41 -7.32
CA THR A 271 3.72 1.86 -8.15
C THR A 271 3.46 3.28 -8.61
N ASP A 272 4.45 4.15 -8.40
CA ASP A 272 4.40 5.51 -8.91
C ASP A 272 5.27 5.62 -10.16
N LEU A 273 4.71 6.23 -11.18
CA LEU A 273 5.39 6.49 -12.46
C LEU A 273 5.52 7.99 -12.70
N ILE A 274 6.61 8.39 -13.34
CA ILE A 274 6.72 9.70 -14.01
C ILE A 274 6.67 9.48 -15.51
N LEU A 275 5.72 10.13 -16.16
CA LEU A 275 5.51 10.11 -17.60
C LEU A 275 6.04 11.40 -18.21
N ASP A 276 6.97 11.28 -19.17
CA ASP A 276 7.40 12.42 -20.00
C ASP A 276 6.34 12.72 -21.06
N THR A 277 5.73 13.87 -20.98
CA THR A 277 4.68 14.28 -21.92
C THR A 277 5.20 14.93 -23.20
N GLN A 278 6.53 15.07 -23.37
CA GLN A 278 7.11 15.76 -24.54
C GLN A 278 6.69 15.11 -25.86
N ASN A 279 6.69 13.77 -25.89
CA ASN A 279 6.31 12.98 -27.07
C ASN A 279 4.92 12.32 -26.91
N LEU A 280 4.18 12.62 -25.84
CA LEU A 280 2.84 12.11 -25.65
C LEU A 280 1.91 12.77 -26.69
N VAL A 281 1.15 11.95 -27.41
CA VAL A 281 0.19 12.43 -28.40
C VAL A 281 -1.19 12.58 -27.82
N ASP A 282 -1.93 13.59 -28.30
CA ASP A 282 -3.34 13.77 -27.93
C ASP A 282 -4.16 12.51 -28.28
N GLY A 283 -5.00 12.05 -27.36
CA GLY A 283 -5.77 10.81 -27.51
C GLY A 283 -5.00 9.52 -27.27
N ALA A 284 -3.72 9.57 -26.85
CA ALA A 284 -2.98 8.38 -26.43
C ALA A 284 -3.74 7.67 -25.30
N GLN A 285 -3.53 6.36 -25.18
CA GLN A 285 -4.23 5.53 -24.21
C GLN A 285 -3.25 4.66 -23.43
N LEU A 286 -3.55 4.47 -22.13
CA LEU A 286 -2.91 3.46 -21.32
C LEU A 286 -3.94 2.37 -21.02
N ASP A 287 -3.70 1.17 -21.57
CA ASP A 287 -4.52 -0.01 -21.34
C ASP A 287 -4.08 -0.70 -20.04
N LEU A 288 -5.04 -1.02 -19.20
CA LEU A 288 -4.83 -1.68 -17.92
C LEU A 288 -5.21 -3.18 -18.00
N SER A 289 -4.61 -3.89 -18.96
CA SER A 289 -4.80 -5.35 -19.19
C SER A 289 -6.18 -5.76 -19.71
N GLY A 290 -6.64 -5.10 -20.77
CA GLY A 290 -7.93 -5.40 -21.39
C GLY A 290 -9.12 -5.04 -20.47
N GLY A 291 -8.89 -4.09 -19.58
CA GLY A 291 -9.86 -3.51 -18.67
C GLY A 291 -10.09 -2.01 -18.96
N PRO A 292 -10.05 -1.17 -17.94
CA PRO A 292 -10.25 0.26 -18.10
C PRO A 292 -9.10 0.91 -18.85
N ILE A 293 -9.40 2.04 -19.50
CA ILE A 293 -8.45 2.80 -20.31
C ILE A 293 -8.30 4.20 -19.69
N LEU A 294 -7.06 4.64 -19.51
CA LEU A 294 -6.75 6.04 -19.28
C LEU A 294 -6.49 6.69 -20.63
N ARG A 295 -7.21 7.76 -20.95
CA ARG A 295 -7.04 8.55 -22.15
C ARG A 295 -6.33 9.85 -21.80
N PHE A 296 -5.32 10.22 -22.60
CA PHE A 296 -4.62 11.48 -22.45
C PHE A 296 -5.14 12.52 -23.44
N GLU A 297 -5.55 13.68 -22.92
CA GLU A 297 -6.02 14.82 -23.72
C GLU A 297 -5.09 16.01 -23.51
N GLU A 298 -4.51 16.52 -24.62
CA GLU A 298 -3.65 17.69 -24.57
C GLU A 298 -4.45 18.96 -24.33
N VAL A 299 -4.05 19.77 -23.36
CA VAL A 299 -4.60 21.10 -23.11
C VAL A 299 -3.54 22.17 -23.38
N GLU A 300 -4.00 23.42 -23.66
CA GLU A 300 -3.07 24.51 -23.92
C GLU A 300 -2.06 24.69 -22.78
N SER A 301 -0.79 24.91 -23.12
CA SER A 301 0.29 25.04 -22.16
C SER A 301 0.18 26.34 -21.35
N GLY A 302 0.15 26.21 -20.04
CA GLY A 302 0.37 27.32 -19.10
C GLY A 302 1.85 27.68 -19.01
N THR A 303 2.15 28.71 -18.22
CA THR A 303 3.51 29.19 -18.02
C THR A 303 4.36 28.21 -17.21
N ARG A 304 5.56 27.90 -17.73
CA ARG A 304 6.72 27.24 -17.12
C ARG A 304 6.45 25.90 -16.41
N SER A 305 6.77 24.82 -17.10
CA SER A 305 6.76 23.47 -16.54
C SER A 305 8.17 23.04 -16.09
N LEU A 306 8.20 22.19 -15.07
CA LEU A 306 9.38 21.43 -14.69
C LEU A 306 9.66 20.42 -15.83
N ASN A 307 10.88 20.35 -16.37
CA ASN A 307 11.21 19.33 -17.36
C ASN A 307 11.41 17.96 -16.70
N ILE A 308 11.42 16.89 -17.50
CA ILE A 308 11.54 15.51 -16.99
C ILE A 308 12.82 15.31 -16.16
N GLY A 309 13.95 15.88 -16.56
CA GLY A 309 15.21 15.76 -15.83
C GLY A 309 15.14 16.39 -14.45
N ASP A 310 14.57 17.60 -14.35
CA ASP A 310 14.37 18.29 -13.06
C ASP A 310 13.35 17.54 -12.19
N ALA A 311 12.28 16.99 -12.79
CA ALA A 311 11.29 16.19 -12.07
C ALA A 311 11.90 14.93 -11.46
N LEU A 312 12.70 14.19 -12.23
CA LEU A 312 13.38 12.98 -11.73
C LEU A 312 14.45 13.32 -10.68
N ALA A 313 15.18 14.41 -10.85
CA ALA A 313 16.20 14.86 -9.89
C ALA A 313 15.58 15.36 -8.57
N ALA A 314 14.36 15.88 -8.62
CA ALA A 314 13.65 16.37 -7.44
C ALA A 314 12.99 15.25 -6.62
N ILE A 315 12.80 14.07 -7.17
CA ILE A 315 12.37 12.88 -6.44
C ILE A 315 13.57 12.44 -5.61
N SER A 316 13.53 12.78 -4.34
CA SER A 316 14.51 12.33 -3.37
C SER A 316 14.23 10.86 -3.07
N ALA A 317 15.15 9.97 -3.42
CA ALA A 317 15.04 8.57 -3.02
C ALA A 317 15.02 8.49 -1.48
N TYR A 318 13.83 8.56 -0.90
CA TYR A 318 13.65 8.35 0.53
C TYR A 318 14.01 6.90 0.86
N GLN A 319 15.13 6.74 1.53
CA GLN A 319 15.62 5.43 1.98
C GLN A 319 15.61 5.45 3.50
N PRO A 320 14.72 4.70 4.17
CA PRO A 320 14.75 4.58 5.62
C PRO A 320 15.98 3.74 6.04
N ILE A 321 17.09 4.42 6.29
CA ILE A 321 18.39 3.80 6.59
C ILE A 321 18.28 2.82 7.76
N GLU A 322 17.43 3.13 8.73
CA GLU A 322 17.18 2.28 9.88
C GLU A 322 16.52 0.93 9.51
N LEU A 323 15.89 0.83 8.34
CA LEU A 323 15.28 -0.40 7.82
C LEU A 323 16.23 -1.18 6.90
N MET A 324 17.38 -0.62 6.54
CA MET A 324 18.33 -1.33 5.67
C MET A 324 18.81 -2.62 6.33
N PRO A 325 18.65 -3.78 5.66
CA PRO A 325 19.03 -5.06 6.21
C PRO A 325 20.55 -5.17 6.38
N ALA A 326 20.96 -5.79 7.47
CA ALA A 326 22.33 -6.23 7.71
C ALA A 326 22.49 -7.69 7.25
N ARG A 327 23.56 -8.35 7.67
CA ARG A 327 23.71 -9.79 7.45
C ARG A 327 22.58 -10.55 8.18
N PRO A 328 21.83 -11.43 7.50
CA PRO A 328 20.76 -12.20 8.12
C PRO A 328 21.24 -13.05 9.30
N THR A 329 20.54 -12.97 10.41
CA THR A 329 20.75 -13.82 11.60
C THR A 329 19.97 -15.11 11.50
N GLN A 330 18.87 -15.10 10.75
CA GLN A 330 18.02 -16.26 10.50
C GLN A 330 17.58 -16.28 9.03
N THR A 331 17.41 -17.48 8.49
CA THR A 331 16.81 -17.70 7.17
C THR A 331 15.62 -18.66 7.32
N ARG A 332 14.52 -18.37 6.64
CA ARG A 332 13.32 -19.21 6.60
C ARG A 332 12.84 -19.36 5.17
N ASP A 333 12.31 -20.53 4.85
CA ASP A 333 11.64 -20.79 3.60
C ASP A 333 10.13 -20.59 3.78
N LEU A 334 9.50 -19.88 2.84
CA LEU A 334 8.07 -19.70 2.76
C LEU A 334 7.59 -20.25 1.42
N VAL A 335 7.07 -21.48 1.46
CA VAL A 335 6.60 -22.19 0.28
C VAL A 335 5.09 -22.07 0.20
N MET A 336 4.58 -21.49 -0.89
CA MET A 336 3.15 -21.45 -1.19
C MET A 336 2.74 -22.80 -1.76
N ALA A 337 1.71 -23.41 -1.16
CA ALA A 337 1.23 -24.72 -1.53
C ALA A 337 -0.31 -24.77 -1.54
N GLY A 338 -0.89 -25.62 -2.36
CA GLY A 338 -2.34 -25.83 -2.40
C GLY A 338 -2.98 -25.57 -3.75
N GLY A 339 -4.30 -25.31 -3.71
CA GLY A 339 -5.15 -25.07 -4.86
C GLY A 339 -5.71 -26.34 -5.52
N ALA A 340 -6.82 -26.19 -6.22
CA ALA A 340 -7.56 -27.31 -6.84
C ALA A 340 -6.75 -28.10 -7.86
N MET A 341 -5.79 -27.47 -8.54
CA MET A 341 -4.95 -28.08 -9.58
C MET A 341 -3.71 -28.80 -9.05
N GLY A 342 -3.44 -28.72 -7.75
CA GLY A 342 -2.24 -29.27 -7.11
C GLY A 342 -2.34 -30.74 -6.69
N GLY A 343 -3.39 -31.46 -7.06
CA GLY A 343 -3.59 -32.87 -6.68
C GLY A 343 -3.90 -33.07 -5.19
N MET A 344 -4.19 -32.02 -4.46
CA MET A 344 -4.53 -32.09 -3.05
C MET A 344 -5.99 -32.43 -2.84
N ARG A 345 -6.24 -33.42 -1.96
CA ARG A 345 -7.58 -33.61 -1.38
C ARG A 345 -8.03 -32.28 -0.79
N MET A 346 -9.19 -31.79 -1.23
CA MET A 346 -9.88 -30.69 -0.58
C MET A 346 -9.87 -31.00 0.92
N MET A 347 -9.23 -30.16 1.71
CA MET A 347 -9.27 -30.30 3.14
C MET A 347 -10.69 -29.96 3.59
N GLY A 348 -11.29 -30.83 4.41
CA GLY A 348 -12.72 -30.83 4.72
C GLY A 348 -13.29 -29.57 5.36
N ASP A 349 -12.47 -28.52 5.61
CA ASP A 349 -12.83 -27.32 6.35
C ASP A 349 -12.75 -26.03 5.52
N GLY A 350 -12.79 -26.11 4.18
CA GLY A 350 -12.64 -24.93 3.31
C GLY A 350 -11.23 -24.37 3.24
N GLN A 351 -10.23 -25.13 3.70
CA GLN A 351 -8.81 -24.78 3.63
C GLN A 351 -8.24 -25.33 2.32
N PHE A 352 -7.97 -24.44 1.37
CA PHE A 352 -7.43 -24.80 0.06
C PHE A 352 -5.93 -24.53 -0.05
N TRP A 353 -5.41 -23.63 0.79
CA TRP A 353 -4.05 -23.11 0.69
C TRP A 353 -3.27 -23.23 2.00
N ALA A 354 -1.95 -23.22 1.89
CA ALA A 354 -1.06 -23.20 3.04
C ALA A 354 0.29 -22.54 2.69
N PHE A 355 0.99 -22.10 3.72
CA PHE A 355 2.42 -21.93 3.70
C PHE A 355 3.08 -23.18 4.27
N GLY A 356 4.03 -23.78 3.51
CA GLY A 356 4.66 -25.05 3.88
C GLY A 356 3.86 -26.27 3.39
N ALA A 357 4.00 -27.41 4.08
CA ALA A 357 3.29 -28.62 3.70
C ALA A 357 1.78 -28.44 3.91
N PRO A 358 0.95 -28.93 2.97
CA PRO A 358 -0.49 -28.87 3.09
C PRO A 358 -1.01 -29.51 4.38
N GLY A 359 -1.93 -28.82 5.06
CA GLY A 359 -2.51 -29.29 6.31
C GLY A 359 -1.70 -28.95 7.57
N GLN A 360 -0.56 -28.34 7.42
CA GLN A 360 0.25 -27.88 8.53
C GLN A 360 -0.28 -26.51 9.00
N ARG A 361 -1.29 -26.51 9.88
CA ARG A 361 -1.63 -25.33 10.66
C ARG A 361 -0.55 -25.18 11.73
N SER A 362 0.33 -24.22 11.55
CA SER A 362 1.26 -23.83 12.60
C SER A 362 0.58 -22.82 13.50
N GLY A 363 0.28 -23.21 14.74
CA GLY A 363 -0.04 -22.24 15.80
C GLY A 363 1.18 -21.45 16.28
N ALA A 364 2.34 -21.73 15.72
CA ALA A 364 3.60 -21.07 16.02
C ALA A 364 3.92 -19.99 14.97
N PRO A 365 4.64 -18.92 15.33
CA PRO A 365 5.09 -17.91 14.38
C PRO A 365 6.04 -18.54 13.33
N LEU A 366 6.00 -18.01 12.11
CA LEU A 366 6.95 -18.37 11.03
C LEU A 366 8.40 -18.18 11.50
N PHE A 367 8.63 -17.09 12.22
CA PHE A 367 9.86 -16.81 12.95
C PHE A 367 9.57 -15.90 14.14
N ALA A 368 10.47 -15.90 15.10
CA ALA A 368 10.56 -14.90 16.15
C ALA A 368 11.95 -14.25 16.09
N GLY A 369 12.02 -12.94 16.28
CA GLY A 369 13.27 -12.18 16.23
C GLY A 369 13.25 -10.97 17.16
N ARG A 370 14.41 -10.36 17.37
CA ARG A 370 14.59 -9.17 18.19
C ARG A 370 14.67 -7.92 17.32
N LEU A 371 14.31 -6.77 17.89
CA LEU A 371 14.51 -5.50 17.23
C LEU A 371 15.94 -5.36 16.69
N GLY A 372 16.08 -4.88 15.45
CA GLY A 372 17.35 -4.68 14.77
C GLY A 372 17.96 -5.92 14.14
N GLU A 373 17.45 -7.14 14.40
CA GLU A 373 17.87 -8.34 13.68
C GLU A 373 17.41 -8.30 12.23
N THR A 374 18.15 -9.00 11.38
CA THR A 374 17.76 -9.18 9.96
C THR A 374 17.34 -10.61 9.73
N ILE A 375 16.15 -10.80 9.22
CA ILE A 375 15.58 -12.10 8.84
C ILE A 375 15.50 -12.17 7.31
N GLN A 376 15.96 -13.28 6.75
CA GLN A 376 15.77 -13.56 5.33
C GLN A 376 14.65 -14.57 5.15
N LEU A 377 13.71 -14.25 4.24
CA LEU A 377 12.73 -15.19 3.74
C LEU A 377 13.02 -15.53 2.27
N ASN A 378 13.10 -16.83 2.00
CA ASN A 378 13.13 -17.38 0.66
C ASN A 378 11.70 -17.77 0.29
N LEU A 379 11.06 -17.00 -0.57
CA LEU A 379 9.71 -17.26 -1.02
C LEU A 379 9.74 -18.14 -2.28
N ARG A 380 8.86 -19.12 -2.36
CA ARG A 380 8.72 -20.00 -3.52
C ARG A 380 7.26 -20.34 -3.78
N ASN A 381 6.82 -20.13 -5.01
CA ASN A 381 5.48 -20.49 -5.42
C ASN A 381 5.46 -21.89 -6.10
N ASP A 382 5.11 -22.93 -5.34
CA ASP A 382 4.99 -24.29 -5.82
C ASP A 382 3.56 -24.62 -6.33
N THR A 383 2.71 -23.61 -6.48
CA THR A 383 1.34 -23.76 -6.97
C THR A 383 1.23 -23.50 -8.48
N ARG A 384 0.03 -23.65 -9.03
CA ARG A 384 -0.29 -23.31 -10.43
C ARG A 384 -0.93 -21.93 -10.59
N PHE A 385 -0.96 -21.13 -9.53
CA PHE A 385 -1.64 -19.83 -9.49
C PHE A 385 -0.66 -18.74 -9.07
N VAL A 386 -0.96 -17.50 -9.46
CA VAL A 386 -0.23 -16.33 -8.99
C VAL A 386 -0.60 -16.05 -7.54
N HIS A 387 0.35 -15.60 -6.74
CA HIS A 387 0.13 -15.13 -5.38
C HIS A 387 0.84 -13.81 -5.16
N THR A 388 0.19 -12.86 -4.48
CA THR A 388 0.83 -11.67 -3.92
C THR A 388 0.96 -11.88 -2.42
N ILE A 389 2.17 -11.94 -1.91
CA ILE A 389 2.45 -12.16 -0.49
C ILE A 389 2.72 -10.82 0.15
N HIS A 390 1.94 -10.47 1.16
CA HIS A 390 2.01 -9.24 1.93
C HIS A 390 2.36 -9.53 3.39
N TRP A 391 3.07 -8.62 4.01
CA TRP A 391 3.44 -8.66 5.42
C TRP A 391 3.13 -7.31 6.08
N HIS A 392 2.58 -7.38 7.29
CA HIS A 392 2.15 -6.23 8.06
C HIS A 392 3.29 -5.60 8.87
N GLY A 393 3.19 -4.30 9.13
CA GLY A 393 3.98 -3.54 10.09
C GLY A 393 5.48 -3.41 9.80
N GLN A 394 5.98 -4.06 8.77
CA GLN A 394 7.39 -4.06 8.39
C GLN A 394 7.52 -3.81 6.89
N HIS A 395 8.71 -3.35 6.47
CA HIS A 395 9.11 -3.36 5.06
C HIS A 395 10.33 -4.24 4.88
N ALA A 396 10.36 -4.98 3.78
CA ALA A 396 11.49 -5.80 3.42
C ALA A 396 12.19 -5.24 2.18
N VAL A 397 13.49 -5.45 2.09
CA VAL A 397 14.24 -5.25 0.86
C VAL A 397 14.18 -6.53 0.04
N VAL A 398 13.66 -6.43 -1.19
CA VAL A 398 13.75 -7.51 -2.17
C VAL A 398 15.19 -7.55 -2.67
N THR A 399 15.89 -8.65 -2.39
CA THR A 399 17.31 -8.81 -2.73
C THR A 399 17.51 -9.69 -3.96
N GLN A 400 16.54 -10.55 -4.29
CA GLN A 400 16.53 -11.40 -5.48
C GLN A 400 15.08 -11.55 -5.99
N SER A 401 14.89 -11.25 -7.25
CA SER A 401 13.62 -11.46 -7.97
C SER A 401 13.89 -11.65 -9.47
N SER A 402 13.05 -12.42 -10.14
CA SER A 402 13.04 -12.52 -11.60
C SER A 402 12.35 -11.33 -12.29
N ARG A 403 11.64 -10.49 -11.53
CA ARG A 403 10.83 -9.38 -12.05
C ARG A 403 11.65 -8.13 -12.27
N LEU A 404 11.42 -7.46 -13.41
CA LEU A 404 12.22 -6.32 -13.88
C LEU A 404 12.33 -5.19 -12.85
N LEU A 405 11.22 -4.76 -12.25
CA LEU A 405 11.23 -3.66 -11.26
C LEU A 405 11.84 -4.06 -9.92
N GLU A 406 11.96 -5.35 -9.66
CA GLU A 406 12.48 -5.91 -8.40
C GLU A 406 13.92 -6.42 -8.52
N GLN A 407 14.57 -6.27 -9.67
CA GLN A 407 15.94 -6.74 -9.90
C GLN A 407 17.03 -5.96 -9.13
N ALA A 408 16.73 -4.72 -8.76
CA ALA A 408 17.60 -3.97 -7.84
C ALA A 408 16.94 -3.91 -6.45
N PRO A 409 17.72 -3.82 -5.37
CA PRO A 409 17.18 -3.71 -4.04
C PRO A 409 16.13 -2.60 -3.95
N ALA A 410 14.94 -2.94 -3.49
CA ALA A 410 13.84 -2.01 -3.30
C ALA A 410 13.04 -2.41 -2.06
N PHE A 411 12.62 -1.42 -1.27
CA PHE A 411 11.68 -1.67 -0.18
C PHE A 411 10.32 -2.02 -0.73
N ARG A 412 9.70 -3.04 -0.14
CA ARG A 412 8.36 -3.51 -0.46
C ARG A 412 7.64 -3.94 0.80
N ASP A 413 6.32 -3.89 0.79
CA ASP A 413 5.47 -4.56 1.79
C ASP A 413 4.79 -5.82 1.23
N GLY A 414 5.05 -6.15 -0.01
CA GLY A 414 4.57 -7.38 -0.65
C GLY A 414 5.26 -7.70 -1.96
N VAL A 415 5.22 -8.96 -2.36
CA VAL A 415 5.76 -9.44 -3.64
C VAL A 415 4.77 -10.35 -4.34
N THR A 416 4.68 -10.22 -5.67
CA THR A 416 3.86 -11.09 -6.51
C THR A 416 4.71 -12.15 -7.17
N LEU A 417 4.33 -13.43 -7.04
CA LEU A 417 5.04 -14.56 -7.62
C LEU A 417 4.11 -15.36 -8.54
N ALA A 418 4.52 -15.53 -9.79
CA ALA A 418 3.90 -16.46 -10.72
C ALA A 418 4.23 -17.93 -10.36
N PRO A 419 3.53 -18.93 -10.94
CA PRO A 419 3.86 -20.33 -10.75
C PRO A 419 5.34 -20.63 -11.01
N GLY A 420 6.00 -21.29 -10.06
CA GLY A 420 7.41 -21.65 -10.13
C GLY A 420 8.40 -20.53 -9.83
N GLU A 421 7.95 -19.30 -9.63
CA GLU A 421 8.85 -18.18 -9.28
C GLU A 421 9.33 -18.25 -7.84
N THR A 422 10.49 -17.62 -7.63
CA THR A 422 11.12 -17.44 -6.32
C THR A 422 11.48 -15.97 -6.10
N SER A 423 11.51 -15.55 -4.85
CA SER A 423 12.00 -14.24 -4.44
C SER A 423 12.71 -14.35 -3.09
N VAL A 424 13.72 -13.54 -2.87
CA VAL A 424 14.41 -13.44 -1.57
C VAL A 424 14.20 -12.04 -1.02
N VAL A 425 13.63 -11.98 0.18
CA VAL A 425 13.39 -10.72 0.89
C VAL A 425 14.10 -10.72 2.23
N GLN A 426 14.55 -9.54 2.67
CA GLN A 426 15.22 -9.36 3.93
C GLN A 426 14.55 -8.27 4.74
N PHE A 427 14.15 -8.61 5.96
CA PHE A 427 13.54 -7.70 6.93
C PHE A 427 14.59 -7.27 7.93
N ARG A 428 14.77 -5.97 8.14
CA ARG A 428 15.33 -5.45 9.37
C ARG A 428 14.19 -5.18 10.32
N LEU A 429 14.09 -5.94 11.39
CA LEU A 429 12.98 -5.89 12.33
C LEU A 429 12.95 -4.56 13.07
N ALA A 430 11.93 -3.75 12.87
CA ALA A 430 11.85 -2.37 13.35
C ALA A 430 10.66 -2.09 14.28
N GLU A 431 9.55 -2.80 14.13
CA GLU A 431 8.35 -2.58 14.94
C GLU A 431 8.05 -3.84 15.77
N PRO A 432 8.10 -3.76 17.11
CA PRO A 432 7.82 -4.92 17.98
C PRO A 432 6.36 -5.32 17.89
N GLY A 433 6.05 -6.59 18.07
CA GLY A 433 4.69 -7.11 18.07
C GLY A 433 4.53 -8.37 17.24
N GLN A 434 3.28 -8.82 17.11
CA GLN A 434 2.90 -9.93 16.25
C GLN A 434 2.33 -9.36 14.94
N TRP A 435 2.87 -9.81 13.82
CA TRP A 435 2.56 -9.27 12.50
C TRP A 435 2.06 -10.36 11.58
N LEU A 436 0.95 -10.10 10.91
CA LEU A 436 0.38 -11.01 9.93
C LEU A 436 1.25 -11.05 8.66
N LEU A 437 1.35 -12.22 8.07
CA LEU A 437 1.90 -12.45 6.73
C LEU A 437 0.92 -13.35 5.98
N HIS A 438 0.44 -12.89 4.81
CA HIS A 438 -0.61 -13.59 4.10
C HIS A 438 -0.57 -13.35 2.58
N CYS A 439 -1.29 -14.19 1.85
CA CYS A 439 -1.57 -13.91 0.45
C CYS A 439 -2.62 -12.80 0.32
N HIS A 440 -2.35 -11.81 -0.50
CA HIS A 440 -3.29 -10.72 -0.77
C HIS A 440 -4.31 -11.03 -1.87
N MET A 441 -4.26 -12.24 -2.47
CA MET A 441 -5.46 -12.85 -3.07
C MET A 441 -6.40 -13.21 -1.92
N LEU A 442 -7.41 -12.35 -1.64
CA LEU A 442 -8.14 -12.39 -0.37
C LEU A 442 -8.94 -13.68 -0.14
N GLY A 443 -9.34 -14.37 -1.21
CA GLY A 443 -9.91 -15.72 -1.13
C GLY A 443 -8.88 -16.77 -0.68
N HIS A 444 -7.61 -16.62 -1.07
CA HIS A 444 -6.52 -17.51 -0.64
C HIS A 444 -6.17 -17.29 0.83
N GLN A 445 -6.11 -16.03 1.28
CA GLN A 445 -5.96 -15.69 2.69
C GLN A 445 -7.07 -16.36 3.52
N ALA A 446 -8.34 -16.15 3.14
CA ALA A 446 -9.50 -16.68 3.85
C ALA A 446 -9.53 -18.21 3.90
N SER A 447 -8.91 -18.89 2.93
CA SER A 447 -8.85 -20.34 2.81
C SER A 447 -7.48 -20.95 3.14
N GLY A 448 -6.67 -20.26 3.97
CA GLY A 448 -5.54 -20.84 4.68
C GLY A 448 -4.15 -20.29 4.35
N MET A 449 -3.98 -19.40 3.34
CA MET A 449 -2.68 -18.86 3.00
C MET A 449 -2.35 -17.65 3.89
N SER A 450 -2.19 -17.89 5.18
CA SER A 450 -1.82 -16.90 6.19
C SER A 450 -0.97 -17.52 7.29
N THR A 451 -0.05 -16.74 7.84
CA THR A 451 0.78 -17.04 8.99
C THR A 451 1.13 -15.73 9.70
N TYR A 452 1.93 -15.78 10.75
CA TYR A 452 2.40 -14.58 11.44
C TYR A 452 3.86 -14.75 11.86
N PHE A 453 4.48 -13.64 12.21
CA PHE A 453 5.81 -13.58 12.82
C PHE A 453 5.80 -12.66 14.04
N GLU A 454 6.82 -12.79 14.89
CA GLU A 454 6.88 -12.11 16.17
C GLU A 454 8.20 -11.37 16.34
N ILE A 455 8.11 -10.13 16.85
CA ILE A 455 9.24 -9.25 17.10
C ILE A 455 9.20 -8.83 18.59
N VAL A 456 10.24 -9.14 19.32
CA VAL A 456 10.40 -8.86 20.74
C VAL A 456 11.57 -7.92 21.03
#